data_afe6eaab1775fcd06a1759affe14b511
#
_entry.id   afe6eaab1775fcd06a1759affe14b511
#
_cell.length_a   1.000
_cell.length_b   1.000
_cell.length_c   1.000
_cell.angle_alpha   90.00
_cell.angle_beta   90.00
_cell.angle_gamma   90.00
#
_symmetry.space_group_name_H-M   'P 1'
#
loop_
_entity.id
_entity.type
_entity.pdbx_description
1 polymer ?
#
loop_
_entity_poly.entity_id
_entity_poly.type
_entity_poly.pdbx_seq_one_letter_code
_entity_poly.pdbx_strand_id
1 'polypeptide(L)'
;MALQPASGARDLNPQQVEHNQVLRERLAAVFRSWGYEEVWPPQVERMDTLKAGGGIDSSDIVRLVADEPLGLRPELTASIARAATTRLSQRPRPLRLWSSGTVFESRLSDEGGQRIEEKLHSGVELFGCKEVGGELELLSLLMASVEALKFQDGHGAQLLIGHSALMDMVLAPVDAAVRSPVKDALVSLSLIHI
;
A
#
# COMPACT_ATOMS: atom_id res chain seq x y z
N MET A 1 -17.19 -2.94 32.40
CA MET A 1 -16.22 -2.04 31.76
C MET A 1 -15.37 -2.90 30.84
N ALA A 2 -15.36 -2.63 29.53
CA ALA A 2 -14.50 -3.36 28.61
C ALA A 2 -13.05 -2.92 28.83
N LEU A 3 -12.19 -3.84 29.25
CA LEU A 3 -10.74 -3.59 29.46
C LEU A 3 -9.91 -3.94 28.22
N GLN A 4 -10.57 -4.35 27.13
CA GLN A 4 -9.95 -4.75 25.89
C GLN A 4 -10.13 -3.66 24.82
N PRO A 5 -9.15 -3.44 23.93
CA PRO A 5 -9.32 -2.59 22.77
C PRO A 5 -10.43 -3.11 21.85
N ALA A 6 -10.81 -2.32 20.85
CA ALA A 6 -11.78 -2.73 19.84
C ALA A 6 -11.32 -4.00 19.10
N SER A 7 -12.29 -4.77 18.59
CA SER A 7 -11.96 -5.98 17.82
C SER A 7 -11.08 -5.67 16.63
N GLY A 8 -9.90 -6.29 16.57
CA GLY A 8 -8.88 -6.05 15.53
C GLY A 8 -7.81 -5.02 15.90
N ALA A 9 -8.10 -4.12 16.85
CA ALA A 9 -7.11 -3.19 17.40
C ALA A 9 -6.30 -3.82 18.53
N ARG A 10 -5.10 -3.32 18.77
CA ARG A 10 -4.23 -3.77 19.87
C ARG A 10 -3.34 -2.64 20.37
N ASP A 11 -3.04 -2.69 21.66
CA ASP A 11 -1.98 -1.85 22.20
C ASP A 11 -0.61 -2.37 21.75
N LEU A 12 0.27 -1.47 21.36
CA LEU A 12 1.68 -1.78 21.15
C LEU A 12 2.43 -1.56 22.46
N ASN A 13 3.21 -2.53 22.88
CA ASN A 13 4.10 -2.36 24.01
C ASN A 13 5.30 -1.43 23.64
N PRO A 14 6.03 -0.88 24.65
CA PRO A 14 7.12 0.07 24.37
C PRO A 14 8.20 -0.47 23.43
N GLN A 15 8.54 -1.76 23.53
CA GLN A 15 9.52 -2.40 22.65
C GLN A 15 9.04 -2.47 21.18
N GLN A 16 7.76 -2.74 20.96
CA GLN A 16 7.17 -2.74 19.62
C GLN A 16 7.14 -1.33 19.03
N VAL A 17 6.84 -0.32 19.84
CA VAL A 17 6.89 1.09 19.42
C VAL A 17 8.29 1.49 19.01
N GLU A 18 9.30 1.19 19.83
CA GLU A 18 10.71 1.46 19.52
C GLU A 18 11.13 0.76 18.22
N HIS A 19 10.76 -0.51 18.06
CA HIS A 19 11.07 -1.27 16.84
C HIS A 19 10.46 -0.61 15.60
N ASN A 20 9.17 -0.23 15.66
CA ASN A 20 8.51 0.45 14.56
C ASN A 20 9.15 1.81 14.22
N GLN A 21 9.59 2.56 15.22
CA GLN A 21 10.31 3.82 15.02
C GLN A 21 11.65 3.60 14.30
N VAL A 22 12.44 2.62 14.74
CA VAL A 22 13.72 2.27 14.09
C VAL A 22 13.49 1.88 12.62
N LEU A 23 12.50 1.05 12.33
CA LEU A 23 12.18 0.66 10.94
C LEU A 23 11.77 1.87 10.10
N ARG A 24 10.90 2.73 10.64
CA ARG A 24 10.47 3.97 9.97
C ARG A 24 11.68 4.88 9.67
N GLU A 25 12.57 5.08 10.63
CA GLU A 25 13.76 5.93 10.46
C GLU A 25 14.73 5.40 9.40
N ARG A 26 14.95 4.08 9.35
CA ARG A 26 15.78 3.45 8.33
C ARG A 26 15.20 3.67 6.93
N LEU A 27 13.91 3.42 6.75
CA LEU A 27 13.22 3.65 5.47
C LEU A 27 13.23 5.14 5.09
N ALA A 28 12.94 6.03 6.04
CA ALA A 28 12.97 7.47 5.83
C ALA A 28 14.36 7.97 5.37
N ALA A 29 15.44 7.43 5.93
CA ALA A 29 16.80 7.75 5.52
C ALA A 29 17.06 7.35 4.06
N VAL A 30 16.62 6.16 3.65
CA VAL A 30 16.71 5.69 2.27
C VAL A 30 15.91 6.61 1.35
N PHE A 31 14.63 6.85 1.65
CA PHE A 31 13.75 7.66 0.80
C PHE A 31 14.30 9.08 0.60
N ARG A 32 14.78 9.73 1.66
CA ARG A 32 15.41 11.05 1.59
C ARG A 32 16.69 11.04 0.74
N SER A 33 17.53 10.01 0.86
CA SER A 33 18.76 9.90 0.07
C SER A 33 18.50 9.75 -1.44
N TRP A 34 17.31 9.26 -1.81
CA TRP A 34 16.82 9.16 -3.19
C TRP A 34 16.04 10.40 -3.65
N GLY A 35 15.97 11.46 -2.82
CA GLY A 35 15.31 12.71 -3.16
C GLY A 35 13.79 12.70 -2.99
N TYR A 36 13.24 11.75 -2.22
CA TYR A 36 11.81 11.74 -1.88
C TYR A 36 11.53 12.67 -0.70
N GLU A 37 10.53 13.50 -0.83
CA GLU A 37 10.06 14.44 0.19
C GLU A 37 8.91 13.82 0.99
N GLU A 38 8.92 14.01 2.30
CA GLU A 38 7.87 13.50 3.18
C GLU A 38 6.58 14.29 3.03
N VAL A 39 5.46 13.60 2.94
CA VAL A 39 4.12 14.17 2.99
C VAL A 39 3.27 13.42 4.01
N TRP A 40 2.43 14.17 4.72
CA TRP A 40 1.54 13.60 5.74
C TRP A 40 0.08 13.81 5.34
N PRO A 41 -0.51 12.91 4.57
CA PRO A 41 -1.94 12.96 4.26
C PRO A 41 -2.76 12.59 5.49
N PRO A 42 -4.01 13.09 5.61
CA PRO A 42 -4.88 12.76 6.72
C PRO A 42 -5.24 11.27 6.72
N GLN A 43 -5.61 10.75 7.90
CA GLN A 43 -6.10 9.38 8.04
C GLN A 43 -7.58 9.25 7.62
N VAL A 44 -8.32 10.34 7.76
CA VAL A 44 -9.73 10.45 7.34
C VAL A 44 -9.77 11.09 5.97
N GLU A 45 -10.39 10.41 5.01
CA GLU A 45 -10.53 10.87 3.63
C GLU A 45 -11.98 10.76 3.16
N ARG A 46 -12.30 11.48 2.09
CA ARG A 46 -13.59 11.32 1.39
C ARG A 46 -13.64 9.98 0.69
N MET A 47 -14.80 9.36 0.67
CA MET A 47 -15.00 8.05 0.03
C MET A 47 -14.70 8.07 -1.47
N ASP A 48 -14.91 9.20 -2.16
CA ASP A 48 -14.56 9.36 -3.58
C ASP A 48 -13.04 9.32 -3.79
N THR A 49 -12.25 9.93 -2.91
CA THR A 49 -10.79 9.84 -2.92
C THR A 49 -10.31 8.40 -2.72
N LEU A 50 -10.86 7.70 -1.71
CA LEU A 50 -10.46 6.33 -1.38
C LEU A 50 -10.78 5.32 -2.48
N LYS A 51 -11.86 5.57 -3.25
CA LYS A 51 -12.28 4.73 -4.37
C LYS A 51 -11.60 5.06 -5.69
N ALA A 52 -11.01 6.26 -5.82
CA ALA A 52 -10.43 6.73 -7.08
C ALA A 52 -9.28 5.84 -7.59
N GLY A 53 -8.57 5.15 -6.71
CA GLY A 53 -7.50 4.21 -7.05
C GLY A 53 -7.96 2.89 -7.69
N GLY A 54 -9.23 2.53 -7.54
CA GLY A 54 -9.85 1.35 -8.16
C GLY A 54 -9.37 -0.01 -7.65
N GLY A 55 -8.34 -0.04 -6.79
CA GLY A 55 -7.73 -1.27 -6.30
C GLY A 55 -8.27 -1.79 -4.96
N ILE A 56 -9.18 -1.04 -4.31
CA ILE A 56 -9.69 -1.37 -2.98
C ILE A 56 -11.18 -1.59 -3.06
N ASP A 57 -11.64 -2.73 -2.55
CA ASP A 57 -13.08 -2.99 -2.43
C ASP A 57 -13.70 -2.02 -1.41
N SER A 58 -14.87 -1.51 -1.73
CA SER A 58 -15.63 -0.62 -0.83
C SER A 58 -16.00 -1.26 0.50
N SER A 59 -16.03 -2.59 0.59
CA SER A 59 -16.27 -3.36 1.81
C SER A 59 -15.09 -3.33 2.77
N ASP A 60 -13.87 -3.15 2.25
CA ASP A 60 -12.64 -3.13 3.05
C ASP A 60 -12.36 -1.75 3.66
N ILE A 61 -13.11 -0.72 3.23
CA ILE A 61 -12.98 0.64 3.76
C ILE A 61 -13.81 0.80 5.03
N VAL A 62 -13.16 1.17 6.12
CA VAL A 62 -13.83 1.57 7.37
C VAL A 62 -14.56 2.89 7.17
N ARG A 63 -15.88 2.85 7.13
CA ARG A 63 -16.72 4.04 6.94
C ARG A 63 -16.96 4.76 8.27
N LEU A 64 -16.98 6.08 8.22
CA LEU A 64 -17.29 6.92 9.37
C LEU A 64 -18.73 7.41 9.30
N VAL A 65 -19.35 7.55 10.47
CA VAL A 65 -20.65 8.20 10.60
C VAL A 65 -20.43 9.70 10.67
N ALA A 66 -20.72 10.41 9.59
CA ALA A 66 -20.53 11.85 9.45
C ALA A 66 -21.57 12.42 8.46
N ASP A 67 -21.68 13.76 8.38
CA ASP A 67 -22.60 14.47 7.48
C ASP A 67 -22.22 14.29 6.00
N GLU A 68 -20.95 13.98 5.72
CA GLU A 68 -20.46 13.63 4.39
C GLU A 68 -19.87 12.20 4.36
N PRO A 69 -19.78 11.55 3.18
CA PRO A 69 -19.24 10.21 3.08
C PRO A 69 -17.72 10.18 3.29
N LEU A 70 -17.32 9.82 4.50
CA LEU A 70 -15.92 9.70 4.93
C LEU A 70 -15.56 8.26 5.24
N GLY A 71 -14.25 7.97 5.19
CA GLY A 71 -13.67 6.70 5.61
C GLY A 71 -12.25 6.86 6.14
N LEU A 72 -11.78 5.82 6.83
CA LEU A 72 -10.37 5.69 7.19
C LEU A 72 -9.60 5.12 5.99
N ARG A 73 -8.42 5.68 5.72
CA ARG A 73 -7.59 5.25 4.59
C ARG A 73 -7.11 3.81 4.76
N PRO A 74 -7.36 2.91 3.79
CA PRO A 74 -6.84 1.54 3.80
C PRO A 74 -5.40 1.44 3.26
N GLU A 75 -4.92 2.51 2.60
CA GLU A 75 -3.58 2.61 2.02
C GLU A 75 -3.14 4.09 1.93
N LEU A 76 -1.90 4.36 1.53
CA LEU A 76 -1.36 5.71 1.48
C LEU A 76 -1.46 6.37 0.10
N THR A 77 -1.47 5.57 -0.97
CA THR A 77 -1.32 6.01 -2.37
C THR A 77 -2.41 7.00 -2.79
N ALA A 78 -3.69 6.69 -2.55
CA ALA A 78 -4.82 7.56 -2.94
C ALA A 78 -4.72 8.93 -2.27
N SER A 79 -4.38 8.98 -1.00
CA SER A 79 -4.23 10.23 -0.24
C SER A 79 -3.02 11.05 -0.71
N ILE A 80 -1.90 10.39 -1.03
CA ILE A 80 -0.71 11.05 -1.58
C ILE A 80 -1.00 11.56 -2.99
N ALA A 81 -1.68 10.76 -3.84
CA ALA A 81 -2.06 11.14 -5.20
C ALA A 81 -3.00 12.36 -5.19
N ARG A 82 -3.97 12.41 -4.28
CA ARG A 82 -4.82 13.58 -4.09
C ARG A 82 -3.98 14.83 -3.71
N ALA A 83 -3.03 14.69 -2.79
CA ALA A 83 -2.16 15.80 -2.42
C ALA A 83 -1.30 16.27 -3.61
N ALA A 84 -0.74 15.33 -4.39
CA ALA A 84 0.08 15.61 -5.57
C ALA A 84 -0.70 16.33 -6.69
N THR A 85 -1.99 16.03 -6.83
CA THR A 85 -2.86 16.62 -7.87
C THR A 85 -3.58 17.89 -7.43
N THR A 86 -3.59 18.20 -6.13
CA THR A 86 -4.21 19.40 -5.58
C THR A 86 -3.18 20.38 -5.03
N ARG A 87 -2.77 20.25 -3.77
CA ARG A 87 -1.88 21.18 -3.08
C ARG A 87 -0.48 21.26 -3.68
N LEU A 88 0.00 20.16 -4.27
CA LEU A 88 1.32 20.06 -4.89
C LEU A 88 1.24 20.06 -6.43
N SER A 89 0.08 20.42 -7.00
CA SER A 89 -0.16 20.41 -8.46
C SER A 89 0.81 21.30 -9.23
N GLN A 90 1.28 22.40 -8.65
CA GLN A 90 2.22 23.36 -9.26
C GLN A 90 3.70 22.96 -9.07
N ARG A 91 3.99 21.89 -8.32
CA ARG A 91 5.36 21.41 -8.16
C ARG A 91 5.87 20.80 -9.47
N PRO A 92 7.15 20.99 -9.81
CA PRO A 92 7.75 20.40 -11.02
C PRO A 92 7.70 18.86 -10.96
N ARG A 93 7.70 18.24 -12.14
CA ARG A 93 7.77 16.79 -12.30
C ARG A 93 9.16 16.38 -12.80
N PRO A 94 9.70 15.21 -12.44
CA PRO A 94 9.08 14.18 -11.59
C PRO A 94 8.98 14.62 -10.13
N LEU A 95 7.84 14.37 -9.50
CA LEU A 95 7.61 14.63 -8.09
C LEU A 95 7.75 13.32 -7.30
N ARG A 96 8.64 13.31 -6.33
CA ARG A 96 8.98 12.17 -5.47
C ARG A 96 8.45 12.42 -4.08
N LEU A 97 7.49 11.62 -3.65
CA LEU A 97 6.86 11.74 -2.33
C LEU A 97 6.96 10.43 -1.57
N TRP A 98 7.05 10.51 -0.25
CA TRP A 98 6.95 9.36 0.63
C TRP A 98 6.09 9.69 1.85
N SER A 99 5.49 8.68 2.43
CA SER A 99 4.75 8.77 3.69
C SER A 99 4.93 7.50 4.51
N SER A 100 4.82 7.66 5.81
CA SER A 100 4.71 6.55 6.75
C SER A 100 3.59 6.86 7.74
N GLY A 101 2.64 5.93 7.89
CA GLY A 101 1.49 6.16 8.77
C GLY A 101 0.58 4.97 8.88
N THR A 102 -0.36 5.07 9.82
CA THR A 102 -1.35 4.03 10.05
C THR A 102 -2.36 3.98 8.91
N VAL A 103 -2.69 2.78 8.49
CA VAL A 103 -3.77 2.42 7.58
C VAL A 103 -4.74 1.47 8.29
N PHE A 104 -5.98 1.40 7.79
CA PHE A 104 -7.07 0.71 8.46
C PHE A 104 -7.77 -0.21 7.47
N GLU A 105 -7.84 -1.50 7.78
CA GLU A 105 -8.55 -2.48 6.96
C GLU A 105 -9.75 -3.01 7.73
N SER A 106 -10.89 -3.07 7.05
CA SER A 106 -12.08 -3.75 7.55
C SER A 106 -12.05 -5.19 7.06
N ARG A 107 -12.16 -6.14 7.97
CA ARG A 107 -12.27 -7.56 7.63
C ARG A 107 -13.48 -8.18 8.32
N LEU A 108 -14.14 -9.09 7.65
CA LEU A 108 -15.14 -9.95 8.29
C LEU A 108 -14.41 -11.01 9.12
N SER A 109 -14.78 -11.16 10.38
CA SER A 109 -14.30 -12.27 11.21
C SER A 109 -15.05 -13.55 10.88
N ASP A 110 -14.43 -14.70 11.15
CA ASP A 110 -15.06 -16.03 10.96
C ASP A 110 -16.35 -16.19 11.77
N GLU A 111 -16.53 -15.39 12.81
CA GLU A 111 -17.73 -15.36 13.67
C GLU A 111 -18.81 -14.38 13.16
N GLY A 112 -18.62 -13.76 11.97
CA GLY A 112 -19.61 -12.89 11.34
C GLY A 112 -19.59 -11.41 11.81
N GLY A 113 -18.61 -11.02 12.64
CA GLY A 113 -18.43 -9.63 13.08
C GLY A 113 -17.47 -8.85 12.18
N GLN A 114 -17.59 -7.53 12.14
CA GLN A 114 -16.61 -6.66 11.50
C GLN A 114 -15.42 -6.42 12.44
N ARG A 115 -14.22 -6.59 11.91
CA ARG A 115 -12.95 -6.39 12.60
C ARG A 115 -12.17 -5.29 11.89
N ILE A 116 -11.64 -4.33 12.65
CA ILE A 116 -10.82 -3.25 12.11
C ILE A 116 -9.37 -3.50 12.51
N GLU A 117 -8.51 -3.66 11.52
CA GLU A 117 -7.07 -3.85 11.72
C GLU A 117 -6.32 -2.54 11.44
N GLU A 118 -5.44 -2.17 12.37
CA GLU A 118 -4.51 -1.06 12.21
C GLU A 118 -3.13 -1.59 11.84
N LYS A 119 -2.55 -1.05 10.74
CA LYS A 119 -1.22 -1.43 10.27
C LYS A 119 -0.38 -0.19 10.01
N LEU A 120 0.90 -0.26 10.34
CA LEU A 120 1.85 0.78 9.94
C LEU A 120 2.36 0.48 8.53
N HIS A 121 2.12 1.41 7.60
CA HIS A 121 2.61 1.36 6.24
C HIS A 121 3.64 2.46 5.99
N SER A 122 4.65 2.15 5.17
CA SER A 122 5.57 3.12 4.59
C SER A 122 5.64 2.91 3.10
N GLY A 123 5.53 3.96 2.33
CA GLY A 123 5.50 3.87 0.88
C GLY A 123 6.02 5.13 0.19
N VAL A 124 6.39 4.98 -1.07
CA VAL A 124 6.84 6.04 -1.95
C VAL A 124 5.94 6.14 -3.17
N GLU A 125 5.78 7.35 -3.69
CA GLU A 125 5.01 7.63 -4.90
C GLU A 125 5.84 8.51 -5.85
N LEU A 126 5.94 8.10 -7.10
CA LEU A 126 6.67 8.79 -8.16
C LEU A 126 5.70 9.29 -9.23
N PHE A 127 5.56 10.61 -9.35
CA PHE A 127 4.62 11.23 -10.30
C PHE A 127 5.33 11.89 -11.46
N GLY A 128 4.84 11.63 -12.67
CA GLY A 128 5.30 12.32 -13.88
C GLY A 128 6.61 11.80 -14.46
N CYS A 129 7.02 10.59 -14.10
CA CYS A 129 8.05 9.82 -14.77
C CYS A 129 7.37 8.86 -15.76
N LYS A 130 7.60 9.03 -17.06
CA LYS A 130 6.85 8.29 -18.12
C LYS A 130 7.64 7.15 -18.75
N GLU A 131 8.88 6.94 -18.36
CA GLU A 131 9.79 6.00 -19.02
C GLU A 131 10.21 4.87 -18.09
N VAL A 132 10.80 3.84 -18.65
CA VAL A 132 11.41 2.70 -17.93
C VAL A 132 12.33 3.14 -16.78
N GLY A 133 12.88 4.37 -16.86
CA GLY A 133 13.67 4.96 -15.79
C GLY A 133 12.94 5.08 -14.45
N GLY A 134 11.62 5.34 -14.45
CA GLY A 134 10.82 5.39 -13.22
C GLY A 134 10.63 4.01 -12.60
N GLU A 135 10.41 2.99 -13.41
CA GLU A 135 10.29 1.61 -12.93
C GLU A 135 11.62 1.10 -12.36
N LEU A 136 12.74 1.40 -13.02
CA LEU A 136 14.08 1.07 -12.53
C LEU A 136 14.41 1.80 -11.23
N GLU A 137 14.04 3.08 -11.12
CA GLU A 137 14.21 3.85 -9.88
C GLU A 137 13.45 3.18 -8.72
N LEU A 138 12.16 2.85 -8.92
CA LEU A 138 11.34 2.23 -7.87
C LEU A 138 11.86 0.84 -7.47
N LEU A 139 12.28 0.01 -8.42
CA LEU A 139 12.87 -1.30 -8.13
C LEU A 139 14.18 -1.16 -7.36
N SER A 140 15.06 -0.24 -7.78
CA SER A 140 16.34 0.00 -7.10
C SER A 140 16.12 0.56 -5.69
N LEU A 141 15.14 1.45 -5.52
CA LEU A 141 14.76 2.00 -4.22
C LEU A 141 14.17 0.90 -3.31
N LEU A 142 13.36 -0.01 -3.86
CA LEU A 142 12.85 -1.17 -3.11
C LEU A 142 14.01 -2.04 -2.60
N MET A 143 14.99 -2.36 -3.45
CA MET A 143 16.17 -3.15 -3.05
C MET A 143 16.98 -2.43 -1.97
N ALA A 144 17.23 -1.14 -2.10
CA ALA A 144 17.92 -0.33 -1.08
C ALA A 144 17.14 -0.29 0.24
N SER A 145 15.80 -0.25 0.16
CA SER A 145 14.93 -0.29 1.35
C SER A 145 15.02 -1.63 2.07
N VAL A 146 14.96 -2.74 1.34
CA VAL A 146 15.10 -4.10 1.89
C VAL A 146 16.47 -4.27 2.56
N GLU A 147 17.55 -3.79 1.94
CA GLU A 147 18.89 -3.83 2.50
C GLU A 147 18.98 -3.00 3.80
N ALA A 148 18.40 -1.81 3.83
CA ALA A 148 18.39 -0.94 5.01
C ALA A 148 17.64 -1.53 6.20
N LEU A 149 16.66 -2.40 5.96
CA LEU A 149 15.91 -3.08 7.03
C LEU A 149 16.76 -4.14 7.76
N LYS A 150 17.88 -4.56 7.18
CA LYS A 150 18.85 -5.50 7.80
C LYS A 150 18.16 -6.77 8.31
N PHE A 151 17.48 -7.48 7.44
CA PHE A 151 16.95 -8.81 7.79
C PHE A 151 18.11 -9.71 8.26
N GLN A 152 17.86 -10.48 9.32
CA GLN A 152 18.86 -11.39 9.87
C GLN A 152 19.27 -12.45 8.83
N ASP A 153 20.52 -12.90 8.89
CA ASP A 153 21.03 -14.00 8.09
C ASP A 153 20.11 -15.23 8.24
N GLY A 154 19.69 -15.80 7.11
CA GLY A 154 18.75 -16.90 7.08
C GLY A 154 17.32 -16.52 6.60
N HIS A 155 16.95 -15.24 6.64
CA HIS A 155 15.72 -14.72 6.02
C HIS A 155 16.04 -14.15 4.64
N GLY A 156 16.52 -14.97 3.70
CA GLY A 156 16.88 -14.53 2.36
C GLY A 156 15.69 -13.79 1.70
N ALA A 157 15.80 -12.47 1.54
CA ALA A 157 14.81 -11.69 0.82
C ALA A 157 14.85 -12.10 -0.67
N GLN A 158 13.70 -12.44 -1.24
CA GLN A 158 13.54 -12.76 -2.65
C GLN A 158 12.65 -11.71 -3.31
N LEU A 159 13.12 -11.14 -4.42
CA LEU A 159 12.34 -10.26 -5.26
C LEU A 159 11.68 -11.08 -6.37
N LEU A 160 10.36 -11.17 -6.35
CA LEU A 160 9.57 -11.77 -7.42
C LEU A 160 9.01 -10.66 -8.31
N ILE A 161 9.38 -10.65 -9.59
CA ILE A 161 8.89 -9.67 -10.56
C ILE A 161 7.91 -10.35 -11.49
N GLY A 162 6.66 -9.88 -11.48
CA GLY A 162 5.62 -10.27 -12.42
C GLY A 162 5.37 -9.20 -13.48
N HIS A 163 4.97 -9.60 -14.67
CA HIS A 163 4.56 -8.68 -15.73
C HIS A 163 3.29 -9.20 -16.41
N SER A 164 2.27 -8.37 -16.50
CA SER A 164 0.96 -8.76 -17.08
C SER A 164 1.08 -9.28 -18.52
N ALA A 165 1.98 -8.73 -19.33
CA ALA A 165 2.21 -9.19 -20.68
C ALA A 165 2.77 -10.63 -20.76
N LEU A 166 3.49 -11.10 -19.74
CA LEU A 166 3.92 -12.51 -19.68
C LEU A 166 2.71 -13.44 -19.56
N MET A 167 1.75 -13.07 -18.70
CA MET A 167 0.50 -13.82 -18.58
C MET A 167 -0.27 -13.81 -19.91
N ASP A 168 -0.37 -12.67 -20.56
CA ASP A 168 -1.05 -12.53 -21.85
C ASP A 168 -0.35 -13.34 -22.95
N MET A 169 0.98 -13.41 -22.95
CA MET A 169 1.76 -14.26 -23.87
C MET A 169 1.52 -15.76 -23.62
N VAL A 170 1.53 -16.20 -22.36
CA VAL A 170 1.26 -17.59 -21.99
C VAL A 170 -0.17 -17.98 -22.37
N LEU A 171 -1.13 -17.07 -22.24
CA LEU A 171 -2.53 -17.31 -22.59
C LEU A 171 -2.84 -17.05 -24.08
N ALA A 172 -1.91 -16.56 -24.87
CA ALA A 172 -2.13 -16.29 -26.30
C ALA A 172 -2.66 -17.49 -27.11
N PRO A 173 -2.20 -18.75 -26.86
CA PRO A 173 -2.74 -19.93 -27.53
C PRO A 173 -4.13 -20.36 -27.07
N VAL A 174 -4.62 -19.82 -25.96
CA VAL A 174 -5.96 -20.16 -25.42
C VAL A 174 -7.03 -19.46 -26.24
N ASP A 175 -8.16 -20.16 -26.52
CA ASP A 175 -9.29 -19.59 -27.23
C ASP A 175 -9.74 -18.29 -26.59
N ALA A 176 -10.00 -17.27 -27.42
CA ALA A 176 -10.37 -15.93 -26.96
C ALA A 176 -11.63 -15.93 -26.08
N ALA A 177 -12.59 -16.82 -26.32
CA ALA A 177 -13.84 -16.92 -25.56
C ALA A 177 -13.61 -17.36 -24.11
N VAL A 178 -12.55 -18.14 -23.82
CA VAL A 178 -12.26 -18.66 -22.47
C VAL A 178 -11.02 -18.05 -21.83
N ARG A 179 -10.30 -17.19 -22.54
CA ARG A 179 -9.04 -16.59 -22.08
C ARG A 179 -9.22 -15.76 -20.82
N SER A 180 -10.27 -14.91 -20.74
CA SER A 180 -10.53 -14.11 -19.55
C SER A 180 -10.88 -14.96 -18.33
N PRO A 181 -11.83 -15.91 -18.37
CA PRO A 181 -12.07 -16.81 -17.25
C PRO A 181 -10.85 -17.58 -16.78
N VAL A 182 -10.01 -18.04 -17.71
CA VAL A 182 -8.74 -18.73 -17.34
C VAL A 182 -7.77 -17.78 -16.65
N LYS A 183 -7.63 -16.56 -17.16
CA LYS A 183 -6.80 -15.53 -16.53
C LYS A 183 -7.27 -15.23 -15.10
N ASP A 184 -8.57 -15.03 -14.91
CA ASP A 184 -9.17 -14.73 -13.61
C ASP A 184 -8.97 -15.89 -12.62
N ALA A 185 -9.12 -17.15 -13.07
CA ALA A 185 -8.86 -18.32 -12.27
C ALA A 185 -7.36 -18.42 -11.86
N LEU A 186 -6.42 -18.14 -12.76
CA LEU A 186 -5.00 -18.14 -12.46
C LEU A 186 -4.62 -17.05 -11.46
N VAL A 187 -5.19 -15.85 -11.58
CA VAL A 187 -4.97 -14.75 -10.64
C VAL A 187 -5.52 -15.10 -9.27
N SER A 188 -6.72 -15.70 -9.19
CA SER A 188 -7.31 -16.12 -7.91
C SER A 188 -6.51 -17.24 -7.22
N LEU A 189 -5.94 -18.18 -7.96
CA LEU A 189 -5.07 -19.23 -7.42
C LEU A 189 -3.76 -18.66 -6.85
N SER A 190 -3.21 -17.62 -7.47
CA SER A 190 -2.02 -16.93 -6.96
C SER A 190 -2.26 -16.28 -5.60
N LEU A 191 -3.47 -15.81 -5.31
CA LEU A 191 -3.83 -15.20 -4.02
C LEU A 191 -3.99 -16.22 -2.88
N ILE A 192 -4.20 -17.49 -3.18
CA ILE A 192 -4.34 -18.56 -2.18
C ILE A 192 -2.97 -19.02 -1.62
N HIS A 193 -1.88 -18.76 -2.34
CA HIS A 193 -0.53 -19.21 -1.98
C HIS A 193 0.38 -18.11 -1.40
N ILE A 194 -0.14 -16.90 -1.21
CA ILE A 194 0.55 -15.80 -0.54
C ILE A 194 0.05 -15.67 0.89
#